data_e2839a69bbc4472405d9468fe6c52ef7
#
_entry.id   e2839a69bbc4472405d9468fe6c52ef7
#
_cell.length_a   1.000
_cell.length_b   1.000
_cell.length_c   1.000
_cell.angle_alpha   90.00
_cell.angle_beta   90.00
_cell.angle_gamma   90.00
#
_symmetry.space_group_name_H-M   'P 1'
#
loop_
_entity.id
_entity.type
_entity.pdbx_description
1 polymer ?
#
loop_
_entity_poly.entity_id
_entity_poly.type
_entity_poly.pdbx_seq_one_letter_code
_entity_poly.pdbx_strand_id
1 'polypeptide(L)'
;MILKRFLIAILAISFTSSSQAQSKIEGSLKADFVSSYIWRGLHLGHVSLQPELSVGWKGLSLTAWGNVGLSGHKDDNTEINLILSYQTGGLSLGVIDYWNDEHDTRFFYFKKDGTGHAFEGYVGYDFGPVGVSWQTFFAGNDYQEADGKRTFSSYLELMAPFRLFNCDWEAAAGLVPWASDYYSTNGFCVTNLSLHVTKDIKITDSFSLPLFARIVANPASQDMYFVAGFTLNAF
;
A
#
# COMPACT_ATOMS: atom_id res chain seq x y z
N MET A 1 -11.72 -21.37 14.61
CA MET A 1 -10.60 -22.16 15.21
C MET A 1 -9.30 -22.00 14.43
N ILE A 2 -9.11 -20.86 13.72
CA ILE A 2 -7.94 -20.55 12.85
C ILE A 2 -6.99 -19.53 13.50
N LEU A 3 -7.45 -18.82 14.54
CA LEU A 3 -6.69 -17.72 15.19
C LEU A 3 -5.48 -18.16 16.04
N LYS A 4 -5.18 -19.45 16.17
CA LYS A 4 -4.10 -19.97 17.06
C LYS A 4 -2.78 -20.34 16.35
N ARG A 5 -2.67 -20.12 15.03
CA ARG A 5 -1.46 -20.54 14.28
C ARG A 5 -0.58 -19.40 13.74
N PHE A 6 -0.97 -18.12 13.93
CA PHE A 6 -0.19 -16.97 13.45
C PHE A 6 0.73 -16.33 14.51
N LEU A 7 0.87 -16.92 15.68
CA LEU A 7 1.60 -16.28 16.80
C LEU A 7 3.04 -16.76 16.97
N ILE A 8 3.68 -17.38 16.00
CA ILE A 8 5.08 -17.82 16.13
C ILE A 8 5.81 -17.53 14.82
N ALA A 9 6.36 -16.34 14.66
CA ALA A 9 7.59 -16.04 13.93
C ALA A 9 8.03 -14.58 14.13
N ILE A 10 8.06 -14.09 15.36
CA ILE A 10 8.93 -12.95 15.69
C ILE A 10 10.31 -13.57 15.93
N LEU A 11 11.03 -13.81 14.86
CA LEU A 11 12.45 -14.16 14.94
C LEU A 11 13.21 -12.83 15.12
N ALA A 12 13.63 -12.56 16.35
CA ALA A 12 14.53 -11.45 16.66
C ALA A 12 15.87 -11.72 15.94
N ILE A 13 16.06 -11.12 14.76
CA ILE A 13 17.35 -11.10 14.08
C ILE A 13 18.16 -9.96 14.70
N SER A 14 18.95 -10.31 15.71
CA SER A 14 19.95 -9.40 16.28
C SER A 14 21.14 -9.32 15.32
N PHE A 15 21.23 -8.25 14.51
CA PHE A 15 22.39 -7.98 13.70
C PHE A 15 23.48 -7.32 14.57
N THR A 16 24.53 -8.04 14.88
CA THR A 16 25.77 -7.48 15.46
C THR A 16 26.54 -6.74 14.37
N SER A 17 26.72 -5.44 14.57
CA SER A 17 27.48 -4.56 13.69
C SER A 17 28.97 -4.89 13.74
N SER A 18 29.53 -5.44 12.67
CA SER A 18 30.95 -5.43 12.40
C SER A 18 31.25 -4.39 11.30
N SER A 19 32.04 -3.41 11.66
CA SER A 19 32.44 -2.28 10.84
C SER A 19 33.39 -2.69 9.73
N GLN A 20 32.89 -2.75 8.50
CA GLN A 20 33.66 -2.51 7.26
C GLN A 20 32.70 -1.89 6.24
N ALA A 21 33.21 -1.11 5.28
CA ALA A 21 32.43 -0.41 4.27
C ALA A 21 31.69 -1.38 3.31
N GLN A 22 30.86 -2.24 3.86
CA GLN A 22 29.88 -3.07 3.18
C GLN A 22 28.56 -2.32 3.13
N SER A 23 27.95 -2.28 1.97
CA SER A 23 26.58 -1.84 1.78
C SER A 23 25.68 -2.50 2.82
N LYS A 24 25.21 -1.72 3.78
CA LYS A 24 24.41 -2.22 4.91
C LYS A 24 23.07 -2.74 4.38
N ILE A 25 22.70 -3.93 4.77
CA ILE A 25 21.32 -4.40 4.64
C ILE A 25 20.48 -3.60 5.64
N GLU A 26 19.39 -3.03 5.17
CA GLU A 26 18.45 -2.26 5.98
C GLU A 26 17.17 -3.09 6.16
N GLY A 27 16.65 -3.13 7.36
CA GLY A 27 15.39 -3.80 7.67
C GLY A 27 14.45 -2.82 8.35
N SER A 28 13.16 -2.95 8.11
CA SER A 28 12.12 -2.25 8.85
C SER A 28 10.94 -3.16 9.15
N LEU A 29 10.36 -2.98 10.33
CA LEU A 29 9.12 -3.62 10.74
C LEU A 29 8.22 -2.54 11.33
N LYS A 30 7.06 -2.36 10.73
CA LYS A 30 6.05 -1.42 11.22
C LYS A 30 4.65 -2.02 11.10
N ALA A 31 3.69 -1.40 11.77
CA ALA A 31 2.29 -1.72 11.62
C ALA A 31 1.46 -0.44 11.75
N ASP A 32 0.60 -0.18 10.80
CA ASP A 32 -0.39 0.89 10.85
C ASP A 32 -1.70 0.35 11.44
N PHE A 33 -2.28 1.10 12.37
CA PHE A 33 -3.65 0.91 12.79
C PHE A 33 -4.50 2.02 12.16
N VAL A 34 -5.47 1.63 11.33
CA VAL A 34 -6.28 2.57 10.54
C VAL A 34 -7.76 2.44 10.85
N SER A 35 -8.46 3.57 10.88
CA SER A 35 -9.92 3.59 11.08
C SER A 35 -10.71 3.08 9.86
N SER A 36 -10.08 3.10 8.67
CA SER A 36 -10.65 2.58 7.42
C SER A 36 -9.54 2.33 6.41
N TYR A 37 -9.66 1.26 5.62
CA TYR A 37 -8.75 0.96 4.54
C TYR A 37 -9.25 1.59 3.24
N ILE A 38 -8.61 2.68 2.83
CA ILE A 38 -8.89 3.37 1.57
C ILE A 38 -7.65 3.27 0.67
N TRP A 39 -7.81 2.67 -0.51
CA TRP A 39 -6.76 2.50 -1.51
C TRP A 39 -7.14 3.21 -2.81
N ARG A 40 -6.35 4.19 -3.26
CA ARG A 40 -6.55 4.95 -4.50
C ARG A 40 -7.97 5.53 -4.66
N GLY A 41 -8.59 5.94 -3.52
CA GLY A 41 -9.96 6.45 -3.48
C GLY A 41 -11.05 5.38 -3.38
N LEU A 42 -10.70 4.10 -3.36
CA LEU A 42 -11.63 2.98 -3.17
C LEU A 42 -11.66 2.57 -1.70
N HIS A 43 -12.87 2.32 -1.18
CA HIS A 43 -13.06 1.78 0.16
C HIS A 43 -12.92 0.26 0.12
N LEU A 44 -11.86 -0.27 0.73
CA LEU A 44 -11.53 -1.70 0.75
C LEU A 44 -11.76 -2.36 2.11
N GLY A 45 -12.05 -1.60 3.15
CA GLY A 45 -12.34 -2.17 4.47
C GLY A 45 -12.47 -1.11 5.56
N HIS A 46 -12.93 -1.57 6.70
CA HIS A 46 -13.13 -0.76 7.90
C HIS A 46 -11.84 -0.70 8.75
N VAL A 47 -12.00 -0.65 10.08
CA VAL A 47 -10.86 -0.65 11.00
C VAL A 47 -9.95 -1.84 10.72
N SER A 48 -8.68 -1.55 10.52
CA SER A 48 -7.70 -2.56 10.10
C SER A 48 -6.35 -2.39 10.78
N LEU A 49 -5.61 -3.50 10.86
CA LEU A 49 -4.19 -3.55 11.19
C LEU A 49 -3.41 -3.87 9.91
N GLN A 50 -2.40 -3.06 9.60
CA GLN A 50 -1.62 -3.16 8.36
C GLN A 50 -0.13 -3.34 8.68
N PRO A 51 0.33 -4.58 8.94
CA PRO A 51 1.73 -4.88 9.18
C PRO A 51 2.56 -4.79 7.90
N GLU A 52 3.80 -4.32 8.03
CA GLU A 52 4.78 -4.26 6.95
C GLU A 52 6.16 -4.70 7.45
N LEU A 53 6.79 -5.60 6.71
CA LEU A 53 8.18 -6.01 6.87
C LEU A 53 8.94 -5.74 5.57
N SER A 54 10.04 -4.99 5.65
CA SER A 54 10.88 -4.68 4.50
C SER A 54 12.35 -5.00 4.76
N VAL A 55 13.02 -5.45 3.71
CA VAL A 55 14.48 -5.62 3.67
C VAL A 55 15.03 -4.96 2.43
N GLY A 56 16.01 -4.07 2.60
CA GLY A 56 16.61 -3.28 1.54
C GLY A 56 18.13 -3.47 1.42
N TRP A 57 18.64 -3.33 0.20
CA TRP A 57 20.07 -3.34 -0.10
C TRP A 57 20.36 -2.58 -1.40
N LYS A 58 21.17 -1.50 -1.33
CA LYS A 58 21.59 -0.72 -2.50
C LYS A 58 20.46 -0.25 -3.43
N GLY A 59 19.37 0.23 -2.84
CA GLY A 59 18.21 0.69 -3.58
C GLY A 59 17.22 -0.41 -3.97
N LEU A 60 17.60 -1.69 -3.94
CA LEU A 60 16.68 -2.81 -4.08
C LEU A 60 16.00 -3.08 -2.74
N SER A 61 14.69 -3.31 -2.74
CA SER A 61 13.96 -3.74 -1.54
C SER A 61 12.92 -4.81 -1.84
N LEU A 62 12.72 -5.67 -0.85
CA LEU A 62 11.62 -6.64 -0.82
C LEU A 62 10.77 -6.33 0.40
N THR A 63 9.49 -6.10 0.19
CA THR A 63 8.53 -5.78 1.24
C THR A 63 7.38 -6.77 1.22
N ALA A 64 6.99 -7.24 2.39
CA ALA A 64 5.74 -7.92 2.63
C ALA A 64 4.83 -6.99 3.44
N TRP A 65 3.70 -6.63 2.87
CA TRP A 65 2.67 -5.82 3.50
C TRP A 65 1.39 -6.64 3.62
N GLY A 66 0.59 -6.38 4.63
CA GLY A 66 -0.69 -7.05 4.79
C GLY A 66 -1.77 -6.12 5.32
N ASN A 67 -3.02 -6.51 5.15
CA ASN A 67 -4.18 -5.91 5.77
C ASN A 67 -5.01 -6.98 6.46
N VAL A 68 -5.40 -6.72 7.70
CA VAL A 68 -6.30 -7.56 8.47
C VAL A 68 -7.43 -6.69 9.00
N GLY A 69 -8.64 -6.88 8.48
CA GLY A 69 -9.84 -6.22 8.99
C GLY A 69 -10.16 -6.65 10.42
N LEU A 70 -10.51 -5.70 11.26
CA LEU A 70 -10.78 -5.91 12.69
C LEU A 70 -12.23 -5.61 13.08
N SER A 71 -13.05 -5.13 12.16
CA SER A 71 -14.41 -4.71 12.46
C SER A 71 -15.39 -5.89 12.57
N GLY A 72 -15.05 -7.02 11.96
CA GLY A 72 -15.94 -8.19 11.84
C GLY A 72 -17.04 -8.02 10.81
N HIS A 73 -17.00 -6.99 9.99
CA HIS A 73 -17.88 -6.84 8.84
C HIS A 73 -17.52 -7.84 7.75
N LYS A 74 -18.50 -8.22 6.92
CA LYS A 74 -18.28 -9.20 5.84
C LYS A 74 -17.39 -8.69 4.72
N ASP A 75 -17.28 -7.39 4.59
CA ASP A 75 -16.49 -6.62 3.65
C ASP A 75 -15.13 -6.20 4.22
N ASP A 76 -14.76 -6.73 5.39
CA ASP A 76 -13.38 -6.58 5.87
C ASP A 76 -12.42 -7.33 4.93
N ASN A 77 -11.50 -6.60 4.34
CA ASN A 77 -10.50 -7.17 3.43
C ASN A 77 -9.35 -7.82 4.21
N THR A 78 -8.97 -9.02 3.82
CA THR A 78 -7.69 -9.65 4.20
C THR A 78 -6.81 -9.71 2.96
N GLU A 79 -5.66 -9.07 3.03
CA GLU A 79 -4.77 -8.87 1.89
C GLU A 79 -3.31 -9.11 2.29
N ILE A 80 -2.53 -9.69 1.37
CA ILE A 80 -1.07 -9.83 1.48
C ILE A 80 -0.46 -9.35 0.18
N ASN A 81 0.44 -8.36 0.25
CA ASN A 81 1.15 -7.84 -0.90
C ASN A 81 2.65 -8.12 -0.78
N LEU A 82 3.23 -8.64 -1.85
CA LEU A 82 4.68 -8.79 -1.99
C LEU A 82 5.19 -7.77 -3.00
N ILE A 83 6.12 -6.92 -2.57
CA ILE A 83 6.60 -5.78 -3.34
C ILE A 83 8.10 -5.93 -3.56
N LEU A 84 8.51 -6.05 -4.81
CA LEU A 84 9.90 -5.93 -5.21
C LEU A 84 10.10 -4.56 -5.85
N SER A 85 10.98 -3.74 -5.30
CA SER A 85 11.22 -2.39 -5.78
C SER A 85 12.70 -2.06 -5.92
N TYR A 86 12.99 -1.08 -6.79
CA TYR A 86 14.31 -0.49 -6.94
C TYR A 86 14.20 1.03 -7.01
N GLN A 87 15.03 1.72 -6.22
CA GLN A 87 15.09 3.18 -6.16
C GLN A 87 16.50 3.68 -6.41
N THR A 88 16.63 4.71 -7.24
CA THR A 88 17.88 5.38 -7.51
C THR A 88 17.66 6.81 -8.02
N GLY A 89 18.26 7.82 -7.37
CA GLY A 89 18.26 9.21 -7.84
C GLY A 89 16.89 9.78 -8.19
N GLY A 90 15.87 9.57 -7.39
CA GLY A 90 14.49 10.01 -7.64
C GLY A 90 13.65 9.04 -8.48
N LEU A 91 14.26 8.15 -9.28
CA LEU A 91 13.55 7.08 -10.00
C LEU A 91 13.17 5.97 -9.04
N SER A 92 11.92 5.52 -9.13
CA SER A 92 11.42 4.31 -8.49
C SER A 92 10.74 3.41 -9.51
N LEU A 93 10.97 2.11 -9.41
CA LEU A 93 10.27 1.11 -10.22
C LEU A 93 10.12 -0.19 -9.45
N GLY A 94 9.14 -0.99 -9.79
CA GLY A 94 8.92 -2.27 -9.11
C GLY A 94 7.74 -3.04 -9.63
N VAL A 95 7.50 -4.15 -8.95
CA VAL A 95 6.37 -5.05 -9.17
C VAL A 95 5.72 -5.34 -7.83
N ILE A 96 4.41 -5.34 -7.82
CA ILE A 96 3.57 -5.67 -6.66
C ILE A 96 2.73 -6.88 -7.04
N ASP A 97 2.74 -7.89 -6.18
CA ASP A 97 1.79 -8.99 -6.19
C ASP A 97 0.76 -8.73 -5.09
N TYR A 98 -0.44 -8.36 -5.48
CA TYR A 98 -1.59 -8.23 -4.58
C TYR A 98 -2.27 -9.58 -4.46
N TRP A 99 -2.43 -10.09 -3.27
CA TRP A 99 -3.26 -11.26 -3.00
C TRP A 99 -4.38 -10.89 -2.03
N ASN A 100 -5.60 -11.07 -2.49
CA ASN A 100 -6.81 -10.86 -1.69
C ASN A 100 -7.46 -12.20 -1.37
N ASP A 101 -7.81 -12.42 -0.09
CA ASP A 101 -8.56 -13.58 0.37
C ASP A 101 -10.07 -13.38 0.13
N GLU A 102 -10.43 -13.23 -1.15
CA GLU A 102 -11.82 -13.22 -1.56
C GLU A 102 -12.28 -14.65 -1.84
N HIS A 103 -13.36 -15.08 -1.17
CA HIS A 103 -14.05 -16.34 -1.48
C HIS A 103 -13.18 -17.61 -1.41
N ASP A 104 -12.43 -17.81 -0.34
CA ASP A 104 -11.58 -19.00 -0.13
C ASP A 104 -10.47 -19.18 -1.19
N THR A 105 -9.95 -18.11 -1.76
CA THR A 105 -8.82 -18.18 -2.67
C THR A 105 -7.57 -18.71 -1.96
N ARG A 106 -6.82 -19.58 -2.64
CA ARG A 106 -5.58 -20.12 -2.07
C ARG A 106 -4.40 -19.28 -2.50
N PHE A 107 -3.53 -18.92 -1.57
CA PHE A 107 -2.32 -18.13 -1.84
C PHE A 107 -1.44 -18.75 -2.94
N PHE A 108 -1.25 -20.06 -3.00
CA PHE A 108 -0.44 -20.73 -4.04
C PHE A 108 -1.28 -21.18 -5.25
N TYR A 109 -2.29 -20.39 -5.65
CA TYR A 109 -3.11 -20.68 -6.82
C TYR A 109 -3.02 -19.54 -7.83
N PHE A 110 -2.31 -19.78 -8.95
CA PHE A 110 -1.97 -18.78 -9.96
C PHE A 110 -2.69 -18.99 -11.30
N LYS A 111 -3.71 -19.84 -11.36
CA LYS A 111 -4.45 -20.08 -12.62
C LYS A 111 -5.42 -18.92 -12.85
N LYS A 112 -5.59 -18.55 -14.14
CA LYS A 112 -6.45 -17.45 -14.60
C LYS A 112 -7.83 -17.45 -13.93
N ASP A 113 -8.46 -18.63 -13.85
CA ASP A 113 -9.80 -18.75 -13.29
C ASP A 113 -9.71 -19.02 -11.79
N GLY A 114 -9.99 -18.00 -10.97
CA GLY A 114 -10.08 -18.10 -9.51
C GLY A 114 -8.79 -17.81 -8.74
N THR A 115 -7.78 -17.19 -9.36
CA THR A 115 -6.65 -16.64 -8.61
C THR A 115 -7.05 -15.38 -7.84
N GLY A 116 -6.59 -15.26 -6.59
CA GLY A 116 -6.66 -14.01 -5.83
C GLY A 116 -5.48 -13.07 -6.10
N HIS A 117 -4.52 -13.47 -6.97
CA HIS A 117 -3.36 -12.65 -7.29
C HIS A 117 -3.64 -11.66 -8.42
N ALA A 118 -3.16 -10.42 -8.24
CA ALA A 118 -3.08 -9.41 -9.29
C ALA A 118 -1.69 -8.78 -9.27
N PHE A 119 -1.00 -8.78 -10.43
CA PHE A 119 0.37 -8.28 -10.55
C PHE A 119 0.39 -6.93 -11.23
N GLU A 120 0.95 -5.93 -10.53
CA GLU A 120 1.08 -4.56 -11.00
C GLU A 120 2.55 -4.18 -11.16
N GLY A 121 2.91 -3.61 -12.30
CA GLY A 121 4.19 -2.94 -12.49
C GLY A 121 4.04 -1.45 -12.27
N TYR A 122 5.05 -0.80 -11.70
CA TYR A 122 5.05 0.64 -11.54
C TYR A 122 6.38 1.28 -11.88
N VAL A 123 6.30 2.55 -12.27
CA VAL A 123 7.42 3.47 -12.40
C VAL A 123 7.02 4.82 -11.83
N GLY A 124 7.92 5.44 -11.08
CA GLY A 124 7.73 6.76 -10.51
C GLY A 124 8.98 7.61 -10.58
N TYR A 125 8.81 8.92 -10.49
CA TYR A 125 9.91 9.85 -10.38
C TYR A 125 9.57 10.97 -9.40
N ASP A 126 10.49 11.19 -8.47
CA ASP A 126 10.45 12.27 -7.50
C ASP A 126 11.28 13.46 -8.01
N PHE A 127 10.59 14.57 -8.33
CA PHE A 127 11.20 15.85 -8.73
C PHE A 127 11.52 16.76 -7.54
N GLY A 128 11.27 16.30 -6.31
CA GLY A 128 11.41 17.05 -5.06
C GLY A 128 10.08 17.69 -4.64
N PRO A 129 9.62 18.78 -5.28
CA PRO A 129 8.33 19.40 -4.93
C PRO A 129 7.11 18.54 -5.31
N VAL A 130 7.25 17.69 -6.33
CA VAL A 130 6.17 16.84 -6.86
C VAL A 130 6.76 15.50 -7.25
N GLY A 131 6.08 14.43 -6.85
CA GLY A 131 6.28 13.08 -7.33
C GLY A 131 5.22 12.71 -8.37
N VAL A 132 5.60 11.87 -9.32
CA VAL A 132 4.70 11.31 -10.34
C VAL A 132 4.89 9.81 -10.38
N SER A 133 3.83 9.03 -10.43
CA SER A 133 3.94 7.59 -10.60
C SER A 133 2.87 7.05 -11.55
N TRP A 134 3.25 6.05 -12.33
CA TRP A 134 2.37 5.29 -13.21
C TRP A 134 2.40 3.82 -12.83
N GLN A 135 1.23 3.23 -12.68
CA GLN A 135 1.02 1.82 -12.35
C GLN A 135 0.14 1.15 -13.39
N THR A 136 0.40 -0.15 -13.67
CA THR A 136 -0.42 -0.94 -14.59
C THR A 136 -0.46 -2.40 -14.15
N PHE A 137 -1.66 -2.95 -14.02
CA PHE A 137 -1.84 -4.38 -13.85
C PHE A 137 -1.52 -5.12 -15.15
N PHE A 138 -0.65 -6.12 -15.10
CA PHE A 138 -0.20 -6.85 -16.29
C PHE A 138 -0.43 -8.35 -16.22
N ALA A 139 -0.74 -8.90 -15.05
CA ALA A 139 -1.01 -10.33 -14.85
C ALA A 139 -1.98 -10.54 -13.67
N GLY A 140 -2.49 -11.76 -13.52
CA GLY A 140 -3.41 -12.13 -12.45
C GLY A 140 -4.84 -11.68 -12.72
N ASN A 141 -5.59 -11.33 -11.67
CA ASN A 141 -7.02 -11.01 -11.71
C ASN A 141 -7.27 -9.54 -12.12
N ASP A 142 -7.18 -9.27 -13.43
CA ASP A 142 -7.48 -7.96 -14.03
C ASP A 142 -8.13 -8.17 -15.39
N TYR A 143 -9.44 -8.46 -15.40
CA TYR A 143 -10.22 -8.76 -16.58
C TYR A 143 -11.50 -7.96 -16.62
N GLN A 144 -11.99 -7.64 -17.85
CA GLN A 144 -13.32 -7.10 -18.06
C GLN A 144 -14.36 -8.21 -17.91
N GLU A 145 -15.40 -7.96 -17.14
CA GLU A 145 -16.53 -8.89 -16.99
C GLU A 145 -17.24 -9.14 -18.34
N ALA A 146 -17.32 -8.11 -19.18
CA ALA A 146 -18.07 -8.16 -20.44
C ALA A 146 -17.51 -9.15 -21.47
N ASP A 147 -16.18 -9.31 -21.58
CA ASP A 147 -15.56 -10.13 -22.64
C ASP A 147 -14.39 -11.00 -22.16
N GLY A 148 -14.07 -10.94 -20.88
CA GLY A 148 -13.00 -11.72 -20.26
C GLY A 148 -11.59 -11.35 -20.74
N LYS A 149 -11.42 -10.19 -21.38
CA LYS A 149 -10.10 -9.70 -21.80
C LYS A 149 -9.42 -8.96 -20.65
N ARG A 150 -8.09 -9.01 -20.66
CA ARG A 150 -7.29 -8.24 -19.72
C ARG A 150 -7.47 -6.74 -19.97
N THR A 151 -7.73 -5.99 -18.90
CA THR A 151 -8.00 -4.55 -18.97
C THR A 151 -6.72 -3.73 -18.98
N PHE A 152 -5.61 -4.25 -18.43
CA PHE A 152 -4.42 -3.48 -18.14
C PHE A 152 -4.77 -2.24 -17.30
N SER A 153 -5.59 -2.46 -16.26
CA SER A 153 -6.03 -1.40 -15.36
C SER A 153 -4.85 -0.56 -14.91
N SER A 154 -4.92 0.74 -15.15
CA SER A 154 -3.79 1.64 -14.91
C SER A 154 -4.20 2.82 -14.05
N TYR A 155 -3.21 3.36 -13.34
CA TYR A 155 -3.39 4.48 -12.44
C TYR A 155 -2.19 5.42 -12.54
N LEU A 156 -2.45 6.71 -12.64
CA LEU A 156 -1.47 7.77 -12.56
C LEU A 156 -1.69 8.57 -11.29
N GLU A 157 -0.64 8.80 -10.52
CA GLU A 157 -0.70 9.62 -9.32
C GLU A 157 0.31 10.76 -9.35
N LEU A 158 -0.15 11.93 -8.93
CA LEU A 158 0.66 13.09 -8.62
C LEU A 158 0.65 13.27 -7.11
N MET A 159 1.82 13.45 -6.50
CA MET A 159 1.98 13.65 -5.07
C MET A 159 2.80 14.92 -4.81
N ALA A 160 2.39 15.71 -3.84
CA ALA A 160 3.08 16.94 -3.43
C ALA A 160 3.26 16.96 -1.91
N PRO A 161 4.43 16.54 -1.40
CA PRO A 161 4.76 16.64 0.01
C PRO A 161 5.10 18.09 0.39
N PHE A 162 4.67 18.52 1.58
CA PHE A 162 5.01 19.84 2.13
C PHE A 162 4.96 19.79 3.66
N ARG A 163 5.55 20.82 4.30
CA ARG A 163 5.55 20.93 5.76
C ARG A 163 4.81 22.17 6.21
N LEU A 164 3.83 22.00 7.11
CA LEU A 164 3.03 23.09 7.65
C LEU A 164 2.66 22.79 9.12
N PHE A 165 2.76 23.81 10.01
CA PHE A 165 2.45 23.71 11.45
C PHE A 165 3.17 22.57 12.18
N ASN A 166 4.45 22.32 11.85
CA ASN A 166 5.24 21.20 12.38
C ASN A 166 4.59 19.82 12.16
N CYS A 167 3.84 19.69 11.08
CA CYS A 167 3.31 18.43 10.58
C CYS A 167 3.82 18.21 9.17
N ASP A 168 3.97 16.96 8.77
CA ASP A 168 4.29 16.56 7.42
C ASP A 168 2.98 16.30 6.69
N TRP A 169 2.82 16.96 5.55
CA TRP A 169 1.61 16.92 4.73
C TRP A 169 1.93 16.36 3.35
N GLU A 170 0.95 15.71 2.76
CA GLU A 170 0.99 15.29 1.38
C GLU A 170 -0.37 15.51 0.73
N ALA A 171 -0.39 16.24 -0.38
CA ALA A 171 -1.54 16.31 -1.26
C ALA A 171 -1.34 15.34 -2.42
N ALA A 172 -2.35 14.55 -2.77
CA ALA A 172 -2.27 13.65 -3.90
C ALA A 172 -3.50 13.76 -4.80
N ALA A 173 -3.26 13.56 -6.10
CA ALA A 173 -4.30 13.45 -7.12
C ALA A 173 -4.03 12.22 -7.98
N GLY A 174 -5.00 11.31 -8.06
CA GLY A 174 -4.90 10.07 -8.79
C GLY A 174 -6.03 9.89 -9.79
N LEU A 175 -5.69 9.35 -10.96
CA LEU A 175 -6.62 9.15 -12.04
C LEU A 175 -6.45 7.78 -12.72
N VAL A 176 -7.56 7.29 -13.26
CA VAL A 176 -7.64 6.10 -14.10
C VAL A 176 -7.78 6.57 -15.54
N PRO A 177 -6.86 6.20 -16.46
CA PRO A 177 -6.82 6.77 -17.82
C PRO A 177 -7.84 6.18 -18.80
N TRP A 178 -8.38 5.00 -18.53
CA TRP A 178 -9.38 4.30 -19.37
C TRP A 178 -10.30 3.42 -18.52
N ALA A 179 -11.29 2.81 -19.15
CA ALA A 179 -12.24 1.91 -18.48
C ALA A 179 -11.53 0.76 -17.77
N SER A 180 -11.94 0.48 -16.55
CA SER A 180 -11.35 -0.56 -15.70
C SER A 180 -12.40 -1.08 -14.73
N ASP A 181 -12.67 -2.38 -14.77
CA ASP A 181 -13.54 -3.03 -13.79
C ASP A 181 -12.85 -3.04 -12.41
N TYR A 182 -11.51 -3.13 -12.39
CA TYR A 182 -10.71 -3.09 -11.16
C TYR A 182 -10.90 -1.79 -10.37
N TYR A 183 -11.08 -0.65 -11.05
CA TYR A 183 -11.36 0.66 -10.44
C TYR A 183 -12.84 1.05 -10.54
N SER A 184 -13.71 0.15 -11.03
CA SER A 184 -15.14 0.40 -11.24
C SER A 184 -15.40 1.66 -12.09
N THR A 185 -14.65 1.82 -13.19
CA THR A 185 -14.68 3.01 -14.04
C THR A 185 -14.96 2.68 -15.51
N ASN A 186 -15.74 3.54 -16.18
CA ASN A 186 -16.14 3.36 -17.59
C ASN A 186 -15.27 4.18 -18.56
N GLY A 187 -14.17 4.77 -18.10
CA GLY A 187 -13.30 5.61 -18.91
C GLY A 187 -12.37 6.45 -18.03
N PHE A 188 -11.81 7.51 -18.64
CA PHE A 188 -10.98 8.45 -17.88
C PHE A 188 -11.76 9.08 -16.72
N CYS A 189 -11.20 9.00 -15.52
CA CYS A 189 -11.76 9.67 -14.35
C CYS A 189 -10.71 9.90 -13.26
N VAL A 190 -11.00 10.86 -12.38
CA VAL A 190 -10.24 11.08 -11.14
C VAL A 190 -10.89 10.24 -10.05
N THR A 191 -10.13 9.32 -9.46
CA THR A 191 -10.62 8.44 -8.39
C THR A 191 -10.07 8.82 -7.01
N ASN A 192 -9.01 9.62 -6.95
CA ASN A 192 -8.38 9.99 -5.69
C ASN A 192 -7.98 11.48 -5.68
N LEU A 193 -8.55 12.23 -4.77
CA LEU A 193 -8.05 13.53 -4.33
C LEU A 193 -7.88 13.45 -2.83
N SER A 194 -6.65 13.51 -2.35
CA SER A 194 -6.40 13.31 -0.93
C SER A 194 -5.47 14.35 -0.32
N LEU A 195 -5.68 14.57 0.97
CA LEU A 195 -4.80 15.36 1.82
C LEU A 195 -4.49 14.51 3.05
N HIS A 196 -3.23 14.17 3.22
CA HIS A 196 -2.69 13.39 4.33
C HIS A 196 -1.87 14.30 5.23
N VAL A 197 -1.94 14.08 6.54
CA VAL A 197 -1.11 14.74 7.54
C VAL A 197 -0.57 13.73 8.51
N THR A 198 0.71 13.85 8.84
CA THR A 198 1.38 13.05 9.89
C THR A 198 2.05 13.95 10.90
N LYS A 199 1.98 13.55 12.14
CA LYS A 199 2.67 14.22 13.26
C LYS A 199 3.22 13.20 14.23
N ASP A 200 4.52 13.29 14.51
CA ASP A 200 5.16 12.52 15.55
C ASP A 200 4.80 13.06 16.92
N ILE A 201 4.18 12.21 17.74
CA ILE A 201 3.90 12.51 19.14
C ILE A 201 4.96 11.85 20.02
N LYS A 202 5.80 12.65 20.63
CA LYS A 202 6.81 12.15 21.57
C LYS A 202 6.11 11.62 22.83
N ILE A 203 6.23 10.32 23.08
CA ILE A 203 5.68 9.65 24.25
C ILE A 203 6.74 9.54 25.35
N THR A 204 7.98 9.15 24.99
CA THR A 204 9.15 9.13 25.86
C THR A 204 10.34 9.74 25.13
N ASP A 205 11.51 9.82 25.78
CA ASP A 205 12.73 10.31 25.12
C ASP A 205 13.23 9.37 24.02
N SER A 206 12.87 8.09 24.06
CA SER A 206 13.27 7.07 23.09
C SER A 206 12.12 6.55 22.22
N PHE A 207 10.89 7.01 22.43
CA PHE A 207 9.74 6.53 21.67
C PHE A 207 8.82 7.67 21.26
N SER A 208 8.56 7.76 19.96
CA SER A 208 7.54 8.63 19.35
C SER A 208 6.51 7.78 18.61
N LEU A 209 5.28 8.21 18.67
CA LEU A 209 4.15 7.59 17.99
C LEU A 209 3.70 8.51 16.85
N PRO A 210 3.94 8.16 15.57
CA PRO A 210 3.37 8.87 14.44
C PRO A 210 1.85 8.73 14.43
N LEU A 211 1.12 9.83 14.57
CA LEU A 211 -0.31 9.92 14.35
C LEU A 211 -0.55 10.48 12.96
N PHE A 212 -1.54 9.97 12.25
CA PHE A 212 -1.91 10.51 10.96
C PHE A 212 -3.41 10.64 10.78
N ALA A 213 -3.80 11.54 9.88
CA ALA A 213 -5.14 11.66 9.37
C ALA A 213 -5.12 11.90 7.86
N ARG A 214 -6.13 11.43 7.15
CA ARG A 214 -6.28 11.60 5.72
C ARG A 214 -7.74 11.86 5.36
N ILE A 215 -7.97 12.86 4.52
CA ILE A 215 -9.24 13.06 3.82
C ILE A 215 -9.02 12.59 2.39
N VAL A 216 -9.97 11.80 1.89
CA VAL A 216 -9.94 11.26 0.52
C VAL A 216 -11.29 11.53 -0.12
N ALA A 217 -11.28 12.15 -1.30
CA ALA A 217 -12.46 12.28 -2.15
C ALA A 217 -12.25 11.41 -3.40
N ASN A 218 -13.26 10.64 -3.76
CA ASN A 218 -13.35 9.95 -5.05
C ASN A 218 -14.42 10.62 -5.91
N PRO A 219 -14.03 11.52 -6.85
CA PRO A 219 -14.99 12.20 -7.71
C PRO A 219 -15.76 11.26 -8.63
N ALA A 220 -15.19 10.11 -9.01
CA ALA A 220 -15.83 9.16 -9.90
C ALA A 220 -17.04 8.46 -9.25
N SER A 221 -16.92 8.07 -7.98
CA SER A 221 -18.01 7.48 -7.19
C SER A 221 -18.81 8.48 -6.38
N GLN A 222 -18.36 9.76 -6.30
CA GLN A 222 -18.93 10.83 -5.47
C GLN A 222 -18.85 10.54 -3.96
N ASP A 223 -17.85 9.79 -3.54
CA ASP A 223 -17.60 9.42 -2.15
C ASP A 223 -16.53 10.31 -1.51
N MET A 224 -16.63 10.46 -0.19
CA MET A 224 -15.62 11.11 0.62
C MET A 224 -15.35 10.29 1.88
N TYR A 225 -14.09 10.12 2.23
CA TYR A 225 -13.66 9.33 3.37
C TYR A 225 -12.76 10.14 4.29
N PHE A 226 -12.84 9.85 5.58
CA PHE A 226 -11.91 10.31 6.59
C PHE A 226 -11.22 9.09 7.21
N VAL A 227 -9.90 9.07 7.20
CA VAL A 227 -9.08 8.03 7.81
C VAL A 227 -8.23 8.65 8.89
N ALA A 228 -8.20 8.04 10.05
CA ALA A 228 -7.27 8.36 11.13
C ALA A 228 -6.53 7.10 11.56
N GLY A 229 -5.30 7.26 12.02
CA GLY A 229 -4.50 6.12 12.43
C GLY A 229 -3.22 6.50 13.15
N PHE A 230 -2.45 5.47 13.49
CA PHE A 230 -1.11 5.62 14.04
C PHE A 230 -0.22 4.48 13.56
N THR A 231 1.09 4.73 13.55
CA THR A 231 2.11 3.77 13.14
C THR A 231 2.90 3.29 14.35
N LEU A 232 3.00 1.97 14.52
CA LEU A 232 3.93 1.33 15.43
C LEU A 232 5.18 0.93 14.66
N ASN A 233 6.34 1.50 15.02
CA ASN A 233 7.63 1.13 14.45
C ASN A 233 8.39 0.26 15.46
N ALA A 234 8.84 -0.93 15.02
CA ALA A 234 9.64 -1.82 15.85
C ALA A 234 11.14 -1.53 15.72
N PHE A 235 11.61 -1.17 14.51
CA PHE A 235 13.00 -0.77 14.19
C PHE A 235 13.08 -0.15 12.78
#